data_be0e8f9da10c0b35b46d493c82ee6d90
#
_entry.id   be0e8f9da10c0b35b46d493c82ee6d90
#
_cell.length_a   1.000
_cell.length_b   1.000
_cell.length_c   1.000
_cell.angle_alpha   90.00
_cell.angle_beta   90.00
_cell.angle_gamma   90.00
#
_symmetry.space_group_name_H-M   'P 1'
#
loop_
_entity.id
_entity.type
_entity.pdbx_description
1 polymer ?
#
loop_
_entity_poly.entity_id
_entity_poly.type
_entity_poly.pdbx_seq_one_letter_code
_entity_poly.pdbx_strand_id
1 'polypeptide(L)'
;IASQPHMKKWWMRRGSIKKSKSVPVDSFSFFDGVIVPSEEEGVQSEGDHHVVAPVIAIEPNDAWDRSFARSRLSIPENGKVVYVQLGAGRINSIENILKQVLEALYAYPDIHVVLGESMLGERLMFTHDRLRVIRDYPNALYAHGFDAAVQAGGYNSYQEMRMFGVPTLFIPNIETGMDDQVARCKESEKEGWGTVYMPGGESIEDKVTELLKMTAIPIPSENGVHSIMDLLDIGST
;
A
#
# COMPACT_ATOMS: atom_id res chain seq x y z
N ILE A 1 -16.97 -24.52 -10.55
CA ILE A 1 -15.60 -24.90 -10.09
C ILE A 1 -15.50 -26.41 -9.92
N ALA A 2 -16.52 -27.12 -9.35
CA ALA A 2 -16.51 -28.56 -9.12
C ALA A 2 -16.53 -29.43 -10.39
N SER A 3 -16.72 -28.86 -11.58
CA SER A 3 -16.92 -29.60 -12.83
C SER A 3 -15.64 -29.89 -13.63
N GLN A 4 -14.47 -29.50 -13.16
CA GLN A 4 -13.17 -29.73 -13.84
C GLN A 4 -12.19 -30.46 -12.90
N PRO A 5 -12.26 -31.81 -12.80
CA PRO A 5 -11.50 -32.57 -11.81
C PRO A 5 -9.97 -32.61 -12.05
N HIS A 6 -9.50 -32.19 -13.23
CA HIS A 6 -8.06 -32.23 -13.59
C HIS A 6 -7.34 -30.91 -13.40
N MET A 7 -8.06 -29.84 -13.01
CA MET A 7 -7.48 -28.54 -12.79
C MET A 7 -7.18 -28.34 -11.30
N LYS A 8 -5.93 -28.08 -10.95
CA LYS A 8 -5.55 -27.68 -9.59
C LYS A 8 -6.23 -26.35 -9.24
N LYS A 9 -6.81 -26.27 -8.06
CA LYS A 9 -7.57 -25.12 -7.55
C LYS A 9 -6.88 -24.58 -6.33
N TRP A 10 -6.54 -23.32 -6.37
CA TRP A 10 -5.86 -22.63 -5.28
C TRP A 10 -6.71 -21.50 -4.74
N TRP A 11 -6.74 -21.37 -3.44
CA TRP A 11 -7.34 -20.22 -2.77
C TRP A 11 -6.26 -19.29 -2.27
N MET A 12 -6.25 -18.04 -2.72
CA MET A 12 -5.40 -17.01 -2.13
C MET A 12 -6.22 -16.17 -1.15
N ARG A 13 -5.79 -16.08 0.10
CA ARG A 13 -6.43 -15.28 1.13
C ARG A 13 -5.42 -14.38 1.81
N ARG A 14 -5.87 -13.25 2.34
CA ARG A 14 -5.01 -12.37 3.15
C ARG A 14 -4.56 -13.07 4.42
N GLY A 15 -3.31 -12.87 4.82
CA GLY A 15 -2.75 -13.37 6.07
C GLY A 15 -3.29 -12.59 7.27
N SER A 16 -3.29 -11.25 7.20
CA SER A 16 -3.75 -10.38 8.27
C SER A 16 -5.27 -10.21 8.26
N ILE A 17 -5.92 -10.65 9.33
CA ILE A 17 -7.37 -10.52 9.55
C ILE A 17 -7.57 -10.01 10.99
N LYS A 18 -8.54 -9.10 11.19
CA LYS A 18 -8.92 -8.64 12.54
C LYS A 18 -9.16 -9.84 13.47
N LYS A 19 -8.52 -9.83 14.63
CA LYS A 19 -8.61 -10.91 15.64
C LYS A 19 -10.05 -11.28 16.04
N SER A 20 -11.01 -10.36 15.84
CA SER A 20 -12.45 -10.58 16.11
C SER A 20 -13.18 -11.29 14.97
N LYS A 21 -12.51 -11.64 13.89
CA LYS A 21 -13.12 -12.27 12.72
C LYS A 21 -12.49 -13.64 12.45
N SER A 22 -13.31 -14.59 12.02
CA SER A 22 -12.86 -15.90 11.57
C SER A 22 -13.17 -16.09 10.08
N VAL A 23 -12.31 -16.81 9.39
CA VAL A 23 -12.59 -17.27 8.01
C VAL A 23 -13.41 -18.55 8.11
N PRO A 24 -14.52 -18.70 7.36
CA PRO A 24 -15.25 -19.96 7.31
C PRO A 24 -14.35 -21.11 6.83
N VAL A 25 -14.14 -22.12 7.66
CA VAL A 25 -13.20 -23.22 7.39
C VAL A 25 -13.71 -24.14 6.29
N ASP A 26 -15.02 -24.28 6.15
CA ASP A 26 -15.68 -25.20 5.20
C ASP A 26 -15.38 -24.91 3.73
N SER A 27 -14.98 -23.67 3.41
CA SER A 27 -14.69 -23.26 2.03
C SER A 27 -13.38 -23.83 1.50
N PHE A 28 -12.44 -24.23 2.37
CA PHE A 28 -11.09 -24.64 1.95
C PHE A 28 -11.05 -26.06 1.40
N SER A 29 -11.97 -26.93 1.80
CA SER A 29 -12.05 -28.33 1.35
C SER A 29 -12.28 -28.51 -0.16
N PHE A 30 -12.64 -27.44 -0.86
CA PHE A 30 -12.82 -27.44 -2.32
C PHE A 30 -11.56 -27.08 -3.11
N PHE A 31 -10.48 -26.77 -2.43
CA PHE A 31 -9.23 -26.31 -3.02
C PHE A 31 -8.10 -27.29 -2.72
N ASP A 32 -7.17 -27.44 -3.66
CA ASP A 32 -5.99 -28.29 -3.53
C ASP A 32 -4.91 -27.66 -2.65
N GLY A 33 -5.02 -26.35 -2.38
CA GLY A 33 -4.15 -25.62 -1.46
C GLY A 33 -4.61 -24.19 -1.23
N VAL A 34 -4.10 -23.59 -0.15
CA VAL A 34 -4.38 -22.22 0.26
C VAL A 34 -3.07 -21.43 0.30
N ILE A 35 -2.99 -20.36 -0.46
CA ILE A 35 -1.85 -19.42 -0.44
C ILE A 35 -2.18 -18.28 0.52
N VAL A 36 -1.26 -18.01 1.44
CA VAL A 36 -1.42 -16.98 2.48
C VAL A 36 -0.25 -16.00 2.41
N PRO A 37 -0.36 -14.91 1.65
CA PRO A 37 0.60 -13.82 1.75
C PRO A 37 0.56 -13.23 3.17
N SER A 38 1.63 -13.44 3.95
CA SER A 38 1.72 -13.04 5.35
C SER A 38 2.52 -11.75 5.50
N GLU A 39 2.05 -10.89 6.38
CA GLU A 39 2.76 -9.68 6.82
C GLU A 39 3.55 -9.93 8.10
N GLU A 40 3.33 -11.08 8.75
CA GLU A 40 4.00 -11.47 9.98
C GLU A 40 5.20 -12.35 9.65
N GLU A 41 6.36 -12.02 10.22
CA GLU A 41 7.57 -12.84 10.10
C GLU A 41 7.44 -14.14 10.90
N GLY A 42 8.07 -15.20 10.39
CA GLY A 42 8.15 -16.48 11.09
C GLY A 42 6.87 -17.33 11.07
N VAL A 43 5.82 -16.88 10.39
CA VAL A 43 4.63 -17.73 10.18
C VAL A 43 4.99 -18.88 9.24
N GLN A 44 4.78 -20.11 9.69
CA GLN A 44 5.13 -21.32 8.95
C GLN A 44 3.95 -21.86 8.15
N SER A 45 4.25 -22.48 7.01
CA SER A 45 3.27 -23.25 6.26
C SER A 45 2.85 -24.49 7.06
N GLU A 46 1.56 -24.81 7.06
CA GLU A 46 0.99 -25.94 7.77
C GLU A 46 -0.04 -26.66 6.89
N GLY A 47 0.16 -27.97 6.65
CA GLY A 47 -0.70 -28.77 5.79
C GLY A 47 -0.81 -28.20 4.38
N ASP A 48 -2.03 -27.97 3.91
CA ASP A 48 -2.33 -27.41 2.59
C ASP A 48 -2.27 -25.87 2.56
N HIS A 49 -1.83 -25.22 3.67
CA HIS A 49 -1.66 -23.77 3.77
C HIS A 49 -0.19 -23.40 3.51
N HIS A 50 0.04 -22.70 2.44
CA HIS A 50 1.36 -22.23 2.01
C HIS A 50 1.51 -20.74 2.34
N VAL A 51 2.31 -20.44 3.34
CA VAL A 51 2.63 -19.06 3.73
C VAL A 51 3.74 -18.56 2.82
N VAL A 52 3.51 -17.40 2.20
CA VAL A 52 4.47 -16.74 1.32
C VAL A 52 4.68 -15.31 1.78
N ALA A 53 5.75 -14.67 1.33
CA ALA A 53 5.98 -13.25 1.54
C ALA A 53 4.83 -12.39 0.94
N PRO A 54 4.69 -11.12 1.32
CA PRO A 54 3.71 -10.23 0.71
C PRO A 54 3.85 -10.16 -0.80
N VAL A 55 2.72 -10.04 -1.50
CA VAL A 55 2.67 -9.94 -2.96
C VAL A 55 2.53 -8.48 -3.37
N ILE A 56 3.44 -8.01 -4.20
CA ILE A 56 3.40 -6.69 -4.83
C ILE A 56 3.43 -6.80 -6.35
N ALA A 57 2.83 -5.81 -7.02
CA ALA A 57 2.69 -5.82 -8.47
C ALA A 57 3.95 -5.37 -9.21
N ILE A 58 4.71 -4.44 -8.64
CA ILE A 58 5.91 -3.85 -9.25
C ILE A 58 7.05 -3.91 -8.24
N GLU A 59 8.14 -4.55 -8.63
CA GLU A 59 9.36 -4.56 -7.83
C GLU A 59 10.19 -3.28 -8.07
N PRO A 60 11.06 -2.88 -7.13
CA PRO A 60 11.88 -1.68 -7.29
C PRO A 60 12.70 -1.67 -8.58
N ASN A 61 13.20 -2.83 -9.03
CA ASN A 61 13.98 -2.93 -10.27
C ASN A 61 13.14 -2.78 -11.56
N ASP A 62 11.83 -2.98 -11.47
CA ASP A 62 10.90 -2.86 -12.59
C ASP A 62 10.23 -1.49 -12.65
N ALA A 63 10.37 -0.69 -11.59
CA ALA A 63 9.83 0.66 -11.52
C ALA A 63 10.71 1.64 -12.33
N TRP A 64 10.10 2.72 -12.74
CA TRP A 64 10.83 3.81 -13.39
C TRP A 64 11.84 4.45 -12.45
N ASP A 65 13.02 4.81 -13.00
CA ASP A 65 13.98 5.59 -12.22
C ASP A 65 13.40 6.96 -11.81
N ARG A 66 14.03 7.58 -10.81
CA ARG A 66 13.57 8.84 -10.22
C ARG A 66 13.40 9.94 -11.25
N SER A 67 14.36 10.10 -12.15
CA SER A 67 14.36 11.21 -13.11
C SER A 67 13.27 11.02 -14.16
N PHE A 68 13.09 9.80 -14.65
CA PHE A 68 12.03 9.47 -15.59
C PHE A 68 10.64 9.61 -14.95
N ALA A 69 10.43 9.07 -13.75
CA ALA A 69 9.16 9.19 -13.01
C ALA A 69 8.78 10.66 -12.80
N ARG A 70 9.73 11.51 -12.39
CA ARG A 70 9.49 12.95 -12.17
C ARG A 70 9.25 13.71 -13.47
N SER A 71 9.96 13.38 -14.54
CA SER A 71 9.74 14.00 -15.85
C SER A 71 8.33 13.71 -16.39
N ARG A 72 7.85 12.48 -16.22
CA ARG A 72 6.47 12.08 -16.56
C ARG A 72 5.41 12.89 -15.80
N LEU A 73 5.71 13.26 -14.58
CA LEU A 73 4.84 14.08 -13.72
C LEU A 73 5.04 15.58 -13.92
N SER A 74 5.99 16.00 -14.75
CA SER A 74 6.38 17.41 -14.91
C SER A 74 6.72 18.07 -13.56
N ILE A 75 7.49 17.36 -12.72
CA ILE A 75 7.96 17.82 -11.41
C ILE A 75 9.46 18.12 -11.51
N PRO A 76 9.94 19.25 -10.95
CA PRO A 76 11.36 19.55 -10.89
C PRO A 76 12.17 18.48 -10.16
N GLU A 77 13.38 18.20 -10.63
CA GLU A 77 14.26 17.17 -10.04
C GLU A 77 14.57 17.44 -8.56
N ASN A 78 14.74 18.71 -8.19
CA ASN A 78 15.10 19.14 -6.83
C ASN A 78 13.88 19.38 -5.91
N GLY A 79 12.65 19.26 -6.41
CA GLY A 79 11.45 19.41 -5.60
C GLY A 79 11.25 18.22 -4.66
N LYS A 80 10.69 18.45 -3.46
CA LYS A 80 10.23 17.37 -2.59
C LYS A 80 8.85 16.88 -3.04
N VAL A 81 8.70 15.58 -3.23
CA VAL A 81 7.48 14.98 -3.79
C VAL A 81 6.78 14.12 -2.75
N VAL A 82 5.54 14.44 -2.44
CA VAL A 82 4.70 13.65 -1.54
C VAL A 82 3.56 13.00 -2.33
N TYR A 83 3.53 11.67 -2.32
CA TYR A 83 2.45 10.89 -2.92
C TYR A 83 1.28 10.77 -1.94
N VAL A 84 0.06 11.05 -2.39
CA VAL A 84 -1.14 10.99 -1.56
C VAL A 84 -2.16 10.04 -2.18
N GLN A 85 -2.61 9.02 -1.42
CA GLN A 85 -3.66 8.10 -1.84
C GLN A 85 -4.44 7.57 -0.63
N LEU A 86 -5.61 8.11 -0.36
CA LEU A 86 -6.42 7.77 0.82
C LEU A 86 -7.48 6.66 0.58
N GLY A 87 -7.41 5.98 -0.57
CA GLY A 87 -8.32 4.88 -0.90
C GLY A 87 -9.74 5.33 -1.27
N ALA A 88 -10.64 4.36 -1.48
CA ALA A 88 -12.04 4.57 -1.87
C ALA A 88 -12.97 4.39 -0.65
N GLY A 89 -12.85 5.22 0.39
CA GLY A 89 -13.78 5.21 1.52
C GLY A 89 -15.07 6.02 1.23
N ARG A 90 -15.94 6.16 2.24
CA ARG A 90 -17.14 7.01 2.12
C ARG A 90 -16.73 8.46 1.83
N ILE A 91 -17.20 8.97 0.71
CA ILE A 91 -16.71 10.17 0.01
C ILE A 91 -16.54 11.39 0.93
N ASN A 92 -17.53 11.72 1.76
CA ASN A 92 -17.49 12.94 2.56
C ASN A 92 -16.39 12.98 3.66
N SER A 93 -16.04 11.84 4.26
CA SER A 93 -15.00 11.81 5.29
C SER A 93 -13.59 11.85 4.70
N ILE A 94 -13.39 11.21 3.54
CA ILE A 94 -12.09 11.21 2.84
C ILE A 94 -11.78 12.58 2.26
N GLU A 95 -12.75 13.26 1.67
CA GLU A 95 -12.56 14.57 1.07
C GLU A 95 -12.09 15.60 2.11
N ASN A 96 -12.71 15.61 3.29
CA ASN A 96 -12.30 16.50 4.38
C ASN A 96 -10.88 16.21 4.88
N ILE A 97 -10.53 14.93 5.06
CA ILE A 97 -9.17 14.55 5.48
C ILE A 97 -8.16 14.89 4.38
N LEU A 98 -8.47 14.60 3.13
CA LEU A 98 -7.61 14.93 2.01
C LEU A 98 -7.36 16.44 1.93
N LYS A 99 -8.38 17.27 2.13
CA LYS A 99 -8.23 18.72 2.15
C LYS A 99 -7.26 19.16 3.26
N GLN A 100 -7.40 18.66 4.49
CA GLN A 100 -6.48 18.96 5.60
C GLN A 100 -5.04 18.51 5.28
N VAL A 101 -4.86 17.34 4.70
CA VAL A 101 -3.55 16.83 4.26
C VAL A 101 -2.93 17.76 3.21
N LEU A 102 -3.71 18.17 2.21
CA LEU A 102 -3.22 19.07 1.17
C LEU A 102 -2.87 20.46 1.73
N GLU A 103 -3.69 21.00 2.62
CA GLU A 103 -3.42 22.28 3.30
C GLU A 103 -2.13 22.20 4.12
N ALA A 104 -1.94 21.14 4.90
CA ALA A 104 -0.74 20.91 5.68
C ALA A 104 0.52 20.77 4.81
N LEU A 105 0.43 20.04 3.69
CA LEU A 105 1.55 19.88 2.75
C LEU A 105 1.89 21.19 2.03
N TYR A 106 0.89 21.97 1.61
CA TYR A 106 1.11 23.22 0.88
C TYR A 106 1.63 24.37 1.77
N ALA A 107 1.61 24.23 3.09
CA ALA A 107 2.33 25.13 3.99
C ALA A 107 3.86 25.12 3.74
N TYR A 108 4.38 24.09 3.07
CA TYR A 108 5.79 23.99 2.68
C TYR A 108 5.94 24.34 1.19
N PRO A 109 6.68 25.40 0.84
CA PRO A 109 6.70 25.96 -0.52
C PRO A 109 7.36 25.07 -1.57
N ASP A 110 8.25 24.17 -1.17
CA ASP A 110 9.04 23.27 -2.02
C ASP A 110 8.41 21.89 -2.22
N ILE A 111 7.23 21.65 -1.61
CA ILE A 111 6.54 20.37 -1.76
C ILE A 111 5.66 20.36 -3.02
N HIS A 112 5.84 19.34 -3.82
CA HIS A 112 4.95 18.93 -4.89
C HIS A 112 4.11 17.72 -4.44
N VAL A 113 2.81 17.77 -4.67
CA VAL A 113 1.89 16.68 -4.33
C VAL A 113 1.54 15.89 -5.57
N VAL A 114 1.63 14.58 -5.46
CA VAL A 114 1.14 13.63 -6.46
C VAL A 114 -0.05 12.89 -5.90
N LEU A 115 -1.23 13.13 -6.42
CA LEU A 115 -2.47 12.49 -5.99
C LEU A 115 -2.76 11.26 -6.85
N GLY A 116 -2.79 10.08 -6.23
CA GLY A 116 -3.26 8.86 -6.87
C GLY A 116 -4.78 8.76 -6.80
N GLU A 117 -5.46 8.90 -7.93
CA GLU A 117 -6.91 8.65 -8.00
C GLU A 117 -7.20 7.16 -8.08
N SER A 118 -8.23 6.72 -7.34
CA SER A 118 -8.77 5.37 -7.51
C SER A 118 -9.47 5.22 -8.84
N MET A 119 -9.23 4.14 -9.56
CA MET A 119 -9.95 3.83 -10.82
C MET A 119 -11.47 3.63 -10.61
N LEU A 120 -11.88 3.30 -9.38
CA LEU A 120 -13.27 3.00 -9.02
C LEU A 120 -13.95 4.12 -8.22
N GLY A 121 -13.22 5.18 -7.89
CA GLY A 121 -13.72 6.30 -7.10
C GLY A 121 -14.27 7.44 -7.94
N GLU A 122 -15.00 8.36 -7.28
CA GLU A 122 -15.37 9.63 -7.91
C GLU A 122 -14.12 10.50 -8.11
N ARG A 123 -14.14 11.32 -9.17
CA ARG A 123 -13.03 12.23 -9.46
C ARG A 123 -13.00 13.36 -8.43
N LEU A 124 -11.85 13.53 -7.80
CA LEU A 124 -11.61 14.62 -6.87
C LEU A 124 -11.23 15.89 -7.65
N MET A 125 -11.98 16.97 -7.43
CA MET A 125 -11.79 18.25 -8.13
C MET A 125 -10.87 19.18 -7.33
N PHE A 126 -9.61 18.77 -7.14
CA PHE A 126 -8.59 19.63 -6.56
C PHE A 126 -7.68 20.19 -7.66
N THR A 127 -7.38 21.48 -7.59
CA THR A 127 -6.46 22.16 -8.51
C THR A 127 -5.46 22.98 -7.72
N HIS A 128 -4.18 22.82 -8.04
CA HIS A 128 -3.09 23.62 -7.47
C HIS A 128 -1.87 23.52 -8.39
N ASP A 129 -1.06 24.56 -8.49
CA ASP A 129 0.10 24.60 -9.39
C ASP A 129 1.11 23.48 -9.10
N ARG A 130 1.22 23.09 -7.83
CA ARG A 130 2.11 22.03 -7.34
C ARG A 130 1.41 20.67 -7.18
N LEU A 131 0.18 20.49 -7.72
CA LEU A 131 -0.55 19.23 -7.73
C LEU A 131 -0.40 18.53 -9.08
N ARG A 132 -0.11 17.24 -9.04
CA ARG A 132 -0.22 16.34 -10.18
C ARG A 132 -1.13 15.18 -9.81
N VAL A 133 -1.94 14.73 -10.76
CA VAL A 133 -2.88 13.62 -10.54
C VAL A 133 -2.45 12.44 -11.41
N ILE A 134 -2.23 11.30 -10.78
CA ILE A 134 -1.95 10.04 -11.48
C ILE A 134 -3.25 9.25 -11.60
N ARG A 135 -3.54 8.81 -12.82
CA ARG A 135 -4.63 7.89 -13.16
C ARG A 135 -4.11 6.60 -13.79
N ASP A 136 -2.81 6.51 -13.98
CA ASP A 136 -2.13 5.34 -14.52
C ASP A 136 -2.08 4.25 -13.45
N TYR A 137 -2.18 3.01 -13.87
CA TYR A 137 -2.00 1.85 -13.01
C TYR A 137 -0.97 0.90 -13.63
N PRO A 138 -0.07 0.34 -12.84
CA PRO A 138 0.12 0.50 -11.39
C PRO A 138 0.89 1.77 -11.01
N ASN A 139 0.41 2.47 -9.97
CA ASN A 139 1.02 3.72 -9.49
C ASN A 139 2.45 3.51 -8.93
N ALA A 140 2.77 2.30 -8.50
CA ALA A 140 4.09 1.90 -8.00
C ALA A 140 5.22 2.12 -9.02
N LEU A 141 4.92 2.21 -10.32
CA LEU A 141 5.90 2.58 -11.34
C LEU A 141 6.58 3.93 -11.07
N TYR A 142 5.91 4.84 -10.37
CA TYR A 142 6.41 6.17 -10.03
C TYR A 142 7.14 6.23 -8.68
N ALA A 143 7.21 5.13 -7.93
CA ALA A 143 7.57 5.16 -6.51
C ALA A 143 8.97 5.72 -6.23
N HIS A 144 9.96 5.50 -7.10
CA HIS A 144 11.28 6.15 -6.96
C HIS A 144 11.24 7.68 -7.11
N GLY A 145 10.18 8.22 -7.71
CA GLY A 145 9.96 9.66 -7.81
C GLY A 145 9.48 10.32 -6.52
N PHE A 146 9.01 9.53 -5.54
CA PHE A 146 8.43 10.02 -4.28
C PHE A 146 9.48 10.13 -3.17
N ASP A 147 9.40 11.17 -2.37
CA ASP A 147 10.23 11.36 -1.17
C ASP A 147 9.50 10.97 0.11
N ALA A 148 8.17 10.99 0.07
CA ALA A 148 7.29 10.56 1.15
C ALA A 148 5.90 10.21 0.59
N ALA A 149 5.07 9.57 1.40
CA ALA A 149 3.69 9.25 1.03
C ALA A 149 2.70 9.52 2.16
N VAL A 150 1.42 9.74 1.81
CA VAL A 150 0.29 9.76 2.73
C VAL A 150 -0.75 8.76 2.21
N GLN A 151 -1.06 7.72 2.99
CA GLN A 151 -1.89 6.61 2.53
C GLN A 151 -2.88 6.09 3.58
N ALA A 152 -3.89 5.37 3.12
CA ALA A 152 -4.90 4.75 4.00
C ALA A 152 -4.43 3.44 4.69
N GLY A 153 -3.29 2.87 4.32
CA GLY A 153 -2.79 1.62 4.88
C GLY A 153 -3.49 0.36 4.36
N GLY A 154 -4.09 0.41 3.16
CA GLY A 154 -4.54 -0.78 2.45
C GLY A 154 -3.36 -1.71 2.13
N TYR A 155 -3.62 -3.04 2.09
CA TYR A 155 -2.56 -4.04 1.94
C TYR A 155 -1.56 -3.73 0.81
N ASN A 156 -2.05 -3.55 -0.42
CA ASN A 156 -1.16 -3.34 -1.58
C ASN A 156 -0.31 -2.07 -1.42
N SER A 157 -0.96 -0.94 -1.13
CA SER A 157 -0.28 0.34 -0.99
C SER A 157 0.74 0.35 0.15
N TYR A 158 0.42 -0.33 1.27
CA TYR A 158 1.34 -0.49 2.39
C TYR A 158 2.59 -1.27 1.97
N GLN A 159 2.40 -2.43 1.33
CA GLN A 159 3.52 -3.29 0.92
C GLN A 159 4.37 -2.64 -0.19
N GLU A 160 3.74 -1.92 -1.11
CA GLU A 160 4.46 -1.13 -2.12
C GLU A 160 5.37 -0.09 -1.46
N MET A 161 4.84 0.76 -0.58
CA MET A 161 5.66 1.81 0.08
C MET A 161 6.76 1.21 0.96
N ARG A 162 6.48 0.11 1.66
CA ARG A 162 7.46 -0.62 2.44
C ARG A 162 8.61 -1.15 1.57
N MET A 163 8.29 -1.80 0.46
CA MET A 163 9.27 -2.36 -0.48
C MET A 163 10.17 -1.27 -1.10
N PHE A 164 9.58 -0.13 -1.43
CA PHE A 164 10.33 1.01 -1.98
C PHE A 164 11.05 1.85 -0.91
N GLY A 165 10.86 1.56 0.37
CA GLY A 165 11.45 2.31 1.47
C GLY A 165 10.95 3.75 1.57
N VAL A 166 9.73 4.04 1.08
CA VAL A 166 9.15 5.39 1.07
C VAL A 166 8.54 5.71 2.44
N PRO A 167 9.05 6.71 3.18
CA PRO A 167 8.46 7.13 4.45
C PRO A 167 6.99 7.48 4.28
N THR A 168 6.10 6.96 5.13
CA THR A 168 4.67 7.08 4.91
C THR A 168 3.92 7.51 6.16
N LEU A 169 3.08 8.54 6.02
CA LEU A 169 2.02 8.86 6.97
C LEU A 169 0.79 8.03 6.62
N PHE A 170 0.38 7.19 7.54
CA PHE A 170 -0.84 6.39 7.39
C PHE A 170 -2.04 7.03 8.07
N ILE A 171 -3.17 7.04 7.36
CA ILE A 171 -4.50 7.44 7.84
C ILE A 171 -5.41 6.23 7.64
N PRO A 172 -5.35 5.23 8.56
CA PRO A 172 -6.01 3.96 8.36
C PRO A 172 -7.53 4.10 8.38
N ASN A 173 -8.20 3.36 7.49
CA ASN A 173 -9.65 3.24 7.56
C ASN A 173 -10.02 2.27 8.69
N ILE A 174 -10.60 2.82 9.76
CA ILE A 174 -11.03 2.06 10.94
C ILE A 174 -12.32 1.27 10.75
N GLU A 175 -13.10 1.58 9.71
CA GLU A 175 -14.39 0.96 9.39
C GLU A 175 -14.28 -0.29 8.51
N THR A 176 -13.07 -0.74 8.18
CA THR A 176 -12.87 -1.96 7.38
C THR A 176 -13.41 -3.20 8.09
N GLY A 177 -14.08 -4.09 7.35
CA GLY A 177 -14.72 -5.27 7.92
C GLY A 177 -13.74 -6.31 8.46
N MET A 178 -12.82 -6.78 7.64
CA MET A 178 -11.89 -7.88 7.98
C MET A 178 -10.43 -7.44 8.00
N ASP A 179 -10.05 -6.43 7.22
CA ASP A 179 -8.69 -5.92 7.08
C ASP A 179 -8.29 -5.10 8.30
N ASP A 180 -7.20 -5.44 8.98
CA ASP A 180 -6.70 -4.69 10.14
C ASP A 180 -5.66 -3.65 9.73
N GLN A 181 -6.14 -2.58 9.09
CA GLN A 181 -5.27 -1.49 8.66
C GLN A 181 -4.57 -0.80 9.82
N VAL A 182 -5.23 -0.68 10.97
CA VAL A 182 -4.64 -0.01 12.14
C VAL A 182 -3.45 -0.79 12.67
N ALA A 183 -3.58 -2.12 12.83
CA ALA A 183 -2.48 -2.95 13.29
C ALA A 183 -1.30 -2.89 12.32
N ARG A 184 -1.57 -3.01 11.02
CA ARG A 184 -0.55 -2.89 9.95
C ARG A 184 0.18 -1.56 9.99
N CYS A 185 -0.55 -0.44 10.07
CA CYS A 185 0.07 0.88 10.09
C CYS A 185 0.91 1.10 11.36
N LYS A 186 0.48 0.58 12.52
CA LYS A 186 1.28 0.65 13.75
C LYS A 186 2.57 -0.16 13.68
N GLU A 187 2.62 -1.20 12.85
CA GLU A 187 3.85 -1.94 12.64
C GLU A 187 4.89 -1.08 11.93
N SER A 188 4.50 -0.25 10.94
CA SER A 188 5.41 0.70 10.29
C SER A 188 6.03 1.72 11.25
N GLU A 189 5.28 2.14 12.30
CA GLU A 189 5.84 3.02 13.34
C GLU A 189 6.92 2.31 14.14
N LYS A 190 6.73 1.05 14.51
CA LYS A 190 7.74 0.26 15.23
C LYS A 190 8.98 0.00 14.38
N GLU A 191 8.80 -0.26 13.08
CA GLU A 191 9.88 -0.43 12.11
C GLU A 191 10.57 0.92 11.74
N GLY A 192 10.00 2.07 12.13
CA GLY A 192 10.60 3.39 11.97
C GLY A 192 10.49 4.00 10.57
N TRP A 193 9.68 3.44 9.67
CA TRP A 193 9.48 3.98 8.31
C TRP A 193 8.11 4.61 8.09
N GLY A 194 7.20 4.53 9.05
CA GLY A 194 5.87 5.12 9.00
C GLY A 194 5.50 5.88 10.25
N THR A 195 4.50 6.73 10.13
CA THR A 195 3.79 7.38 11.24
C THR A 195 2.29 7.27 11.02
N VAL A 196 1.48 7.29 12.09
CA VAL A 196 0.04 7.04 11.98
C VAL A 196 -0.76 8.22 12.56
N TYR A 197 -1.69 8.71 11.75
CA TYR A 197 -2.72 9.62 12.23
C TYR A 197 -3.95 8.84 12.69
N MET A 198 -4.42 9.14 13.91
CA MET A 198 -5.66 8.61 14.45
C MET A 198 -6.56 9.75 14.91
N PRO A 199 -7.89 9.68 14.64
CA PRO A 199 -8.83 10.69 15.14
C PRO A 199 -8.74 10.85 16.67
N GLY A 200 -8.65 12.10 17.14
CA GLY A 200 -8.51 12.42 18.57
C GLY A 200 -7.07 12.36 19.10
N GLY A 201 -6.09 12.03 18.27
CA GLY A 201 -4.67 12.13 18.58
C GLY A 201 -4.05 13.48 18.18
N GLU A 202 -2.79 13.44 17.74
CA GLU A 202 -2.08 14.62 17.20
C GLU A 202 -2.76 15.14 15.93
N SER A 203 -2.50 16.40 15.58
CA SER A 203 -3.06 17.02 14.39
C SER A 203 -2.46 16.44 13.09
N ILE A 204 -3.15 16.63 11.97
CA ILE A 204 -2.61 16.23 10.64
C ILE A 204 -1.35 17.05 10.33
N GLU A 205 -1.31 18.31 10.72
CA GLU A 205 -0.17 19.21 10.54
C GLU A 205 1.07 18.71 11.30
N ASP A 206 0.91 18.24 12.54
CA ASP A 206 2.00 17.67 13.33
C ASP A 206 2.52 16.38 12.68
N LYS A 207 1.62 15.50 12.24
CA LYS A 207 1.96 14.25 11.55
C LYS A 207 2.62 14.47 10.18
N VAL A 208 2.20 15.47 9.43
CA VAL A 208 2.89 15.89 8.20
C VAL A 208 4.29 16.43 8.52
N THR A 209 4.42 17.23 9.58
CA THR A 209 5.74 17.72 10.02
C THR A 209 6.67 16.59 10.44
N GLU A 210 6.15 15.56 11.11
CA GLU A 210 6.89 14.35 11.47
C GLU A 210 7.32 13.58 10.21
N LEU A 211 6.39 13.29 9.29
CA LEU A 211 6.67 12.63 8.03
C LEU A 211 7.79 13.30 7.24
N LEU A 212 7.76 14.62 7.14
CA LEU A 212 8.73 15.38 6.35
C LEU A 212 10.17 15.37 6.92
N LYS A 213 10.35 14.94 8.16
CA LYS A 213 11.65 14.74 8.81
C LYS A 213 12.16 13.32 8.65
N MET A 214 11.30 12.38 8.27
CA MET A 214 11.69 10.99 8.07
C MET A 214 12.57 10.86 6.82
N THR A 215 13.42 9.85 6.83
CA THR A 215 14.28 9.48 5.69
C THR A 215 13.89 8.12 5.17
N ALA A 216 14.10 7.91 3.88
CA ALA A 216 13.89 6.60 3.27
C ALA A 216 14.76 5.54 3.97
N ILE A 217 14.15 4.44 4.37
CA ILE A 217 14.82 3.29 4.98
C ILE A 217 14.56 2.09 4.09
N PRO A 218 15.59 1.56 3.39
CA PRO A 218 15.42 0.31 2.66
C PRO A 218 15.06 -0.82 3.63
N ILE A 219 13.89 -1.41 3.44
CA ILE A 219 13.45 -2.55 4.25
C ILE A 219 13.59 -3.78 3.38
N PRO A 220 14.49 -4.70 3.73
CA PRO A 220 14.62 -5.97 3.00
C PRO A 220 13.27 -6.67 3.03
N SER A 221 12.73 -6.94 1.86
CA SER A 221 11.47 -7.68 1.73
C SER A 221 11.50 -8.50 0.46
N GLU A 222 10.95 -9.72 0.54
CA GLU A 222 10.79 -10.59 -0.60
C GLU A 222 9.42 -10.37 -1.23
N ASN A 223 9.33 -10.58 -2.54
CA ASN A 223 8.04 -10.62 -3.23
C ASN A 223 7.53 -12.06 -3.28
N GLY A 224 6.40 -12.32 -2.64
CA GLY A 224 5.77 -13.65 -2.60
C GLY A 224 5.35 -14.21 -3.96
N VAL A 225 5.35 -13.39 -5.00
CA VAL A 225 5.06 -13.83 -6.38
C VAL A 225 5.97 -14.98 -6.80
N HIS A 226 7.27 -14.92 -6.50
CA HIS A 226 8.23 -15.95 -6.89
C HIS A 226 7.90 -17.31 -6.23
N SER A 227 7.64 -17.29 -4.92
CA SER A 227 7.21 -18.51 -4.20
C SER A 227 5.87 -19.06 -4.71
N ILE A 228 4.96 -18.19 -5.13
CA ILE A 228 3.67 -18.60 -5.73
C ILE A 228 3.90 -19.25 -7.11
N MET A 229 4.77 -18.68 -7.93
CA MET A 229 5.11 -19.26 -9.24
C MET A 229 5.69 -20.67 -9.09
N ASP A 230 6.58 -20.86 -8.13
CA ASP A 230 7.16 -22.17 -7.83
C ASP A 230 6.09 -23.19 -7.37
N LEU A 231 5.18 -22.78 -6.48
CA LEU A 231 4.06 -23.61 -6.01
C LEU A 231 3.10 -24.02 -7.15
N LEU A 232 2.94 -23.15 -8.13
CA LEU A 232 2.04 -23.38 -9.27
C LEU A 232 2.72 -24.06 -10.46
N ASP A 233 4.01 -24.40 -10.37
CA ASP A 233 4.83 -24.90 -11.47
C ASP A 233 4.83 -23.94 -12.71
N ILE A 234 4.73 -22.62 -12.46
CA ILE A 234 4.74 -21.59 -13.51
C ILE A 234 6.18 -21.08 -13.67
N GLY A 235 6.77 -21.26 -14.84
CA GLY A 235 8.11 -20.73 -15.13
C GLY A 235 9.24 -21.77 -15.14
N SER A 236 8.94 -23.06 -15.01
CA SER A 236 9.90 -24.18 -15.13
C SER A 236 10.14 -24.63 -16.58
N THR A 237 9.96 -23.71 -17.57
CA THR A 237 10.21 -24.02 -19.00
C THR A 237 11.33 -23.15 -19.55
#